data_8920ff9dfd7995e3ca82db99bbdee7f6
#
_entry.id   8920ff9dfd7995e3ca82db99bbdee7f6
#
_cell.length_a   1.000
_cell.length_b   1.000
_cell.length_c   1.000
_cell.angle_alpha   90.00
_cell.angle_beta   90.00
_cell.angle_gamma   90.00
#
_symmetry.space_group_name_H-M   'P 1'
#
loop_
_entity.id
_entity.type
_entity.pdbx_description
1 polymer ?
#
loop_
_entity_poly.entity_id
_entity_poly.type
_entity_poly.pdbx_seq_one_letter_code
_entity_poly.pdbx_strand_id
1 'polypeptide(L)'
;MCVALLAAVTVAARAAPAGAATATWMGGPGCGGRIEWRQHPATFPYFCDGAAVIEHVRWRNWGKATATAHGTMNEADLRHGASVGTAPRIHSAITLTATHIETCSGRRAYTSIGIRFEKPHKGPRTLRYPTYLPHCSATSPPSGSSSPRLWSALEGKVECGPTAPPLAELLCQSRAIPPPPTSGEGDSGFVFLQATGAPMVARVSQLLWPEYGPFTPLAAGASWSDKALKITCNVGANEIRCSNGSGNGFTISQTNYAPL
;
A
#
# COMPACT_ATOMS: atom_id res chain seq x y z
N MET A 1 -55.35 -32.36 -54.00
CA MET A 1 -54.06 -32.82 -53.34
C MET A 1 -53.18 -31.62 -53.13
N CYS A 2 -53.14 -31.09 -51.89
CA CYS A 2 -52.22 -30.00 -51.52
C CYS A 2 -51.00 -30.60 -50.77
N VAL A 3 -49.82 -30.39 -51.36
CA VAL A 3 -48.56 -30.80 -50.75
C VAL A 3 -48.02 -29.62 -49.93
N ALA A 4 -47.97 -29.77 -48.62
CA ALA A 4 -47.37 -28.77 -47.71
C ALA A 4 -45.84 -29.02 -47.62
N LEU A 5 -45.03 -28.05 -48.08
CA LEU A 5 -43.55 -28.04 -47.87
C LEU A 5 -43.28 -27.49 -46.45
N LEU A 6 -42.74 -28.32 -45.58
CA LEU A 6 -42.18 -27.93 -44.29
C LEU A 6 -40.75 -27.47 -44.52
N ALA A 7 -40.48 -26.17 -44.36
CA ALA A 7 -39.11 -25.65 -44.34
C ALA A 7 -38.52 -25.77 -42.93
N ALA A 8 -37.51 -26.59 -42.77
CA ALA A 8 -36.76 -26.71 -41.53
C ALA A 8 -35.76 -25.50 -41.39
N VAL A 9 -36.01 -24.64 -40.41
CA VAL A 9 -35.12 -23.55 -40.03
C VAL A 9 -34.07 -24.08 -39.09
N THR A 10 -32.83 -24.29 -39.60
CA THR A 10 -31.68 -24.62 -38.77
C THR A 10 -31.15 -23.34 -38.09
N VAL A 11 -31.40 -23.19 -36.78
CA VAL A 11 -30.82 -22.17 -35.95
C VAL A 11 -29.37 -22.57 -35.64
N ALA A 12 -28.39 -21.94 -36.32
CA ALA A 12 -27.00 -22.09 -36.00
C ALA A 12 -26.70 -21.36 -34.67
N ALA A 13 -26.50 -22.12 -33.61
CA ALA A 13 -25.99 -21.58 -32.34
C ALA A 13 -24.58 -20.98 -32.56
N ARG A 14 -24.51 -19.65 -32.56
CA ARG A 14 -23.23 -18.95 -32.53
C ARG A 14 -22.57 -19.23 -31.17
N ALA A 15 -21.45 -19.98 -31.16
CA ALA A 15 -20.59 -20.09 -30.01
C ALA A 15 -20.16 -18.68 -29.59
N ALA A 16 -20.47 -18.28 -28.36
CA ALA A 16 -19.97 -17.02 -27.79
C ALA A 16 -18.43 -17.04 -27.84
N PRO A 17 -17.79 -15.95 -28.24
CA PRO A 17 -16.33 -15.88 -28.22
C PRO A 17 -15.84 -16.16 -26.81
N ALA A 18 -14.88 -17.10 -26.69
CA ALA A 18 -14.22 -17.42 -25.43
C ALA A 18 -13.71 -16.09 -24.84
N GLY A 19 -14.27 -15.72 -23.70
CA GLY A 19 -14.01 -14.42 -23.07
C GLY A 19 -12.50 -14.17 -23.01
N ALA A 20 -12.05 -13.08 -23.60
CA ALA A 20 -10.67 -12.63 -23.52
C ALA A 20 -10.27 -12.61 -22.04
N ALA A 21 -9.26 -13.37 -21.67
CA ALA A 21 -8.78 -13.41 -20.28
C ALA A 21 -8.50 -11.99 -19.81
N THR A 22 -9.26 -11.52 -18.85
CA THR A 22 -9.14 -10.14 -18.34
C THR A 22 -7.72 -9.92 -17.84
N ALA A 23 -7.02 -8.96 -18.45
CA ALA A 23 -5.65 -8.63 -18.10
C ALA A 23 -5.53 -8.35 -16.60
N THR A 24 -4.50 -8.93 -15.97
CA THR A 24 -4.21 -8.69 -14.56
C THR A 24 -3.06 -7.70 -14.44
N TRP A 25 -3.19 -6.78 -13.53
CA TRP A 25 -2.31 -5.65 -13.33
C TRP A 25 -1.61 -5.70 -11.96
N MET A 26 -0.58 -4.93 -11.82
CA MET A 26 0.06 -4.53 -10.58
C MET A 26 0.04 -3.00 -10.54
N GLY A 27 -0.49 -2.43 -9.49
CA GLY A 27 -0.36 -1.00 -9.22
C GLY A 27 0.83 -0.76 -8.31
N GLY A 28 1.57 0.28 -8.55
CA GLY A 28 2.72 0.66 -7.74
C GLY A 28 2.94 2.16 -7.73
N PRO A 29 3.87 2.63 -6.91
CA PRO A 29 4.18 4.05 -6.85
C PRO A 29 4.64 4.54 -8.21
N GLY A 30 3.96 5.53 -8.72
CA GLY A 30 4.39 6.34 -9.86
C GLY A 30 5.02 7.60 -9.34
N CYS A 31 6.20 7.95 -9.87
CA CYS A 31 6.90 9.16 -9.45
C CYS A 31 6.17 10.39 -9.99
N GLY A 32 5.59 11.17 -9.11
CA GLY A 32 4.73 12.31 -9.44
C GLY A 32 3.28 12.17 -8.98
N GLY A 33 3.04 11.29 -8.00
CA GLY A 33 1.75 11.19 -7.34
C GLY A 33 0.69 10.40 -8.09
N ARG A 34 1.08 9.57 -9.03
CA ARG A 34 0.15 8.74 -9.79
C ARG A 34 0.47 7.26 -9.63
N ILE A 35 -0.59 6.43 -9.62
CA ILE A 35 -0.41 4.99 -9.67
C ILE A 35 0.01 4.61 -11.08
N GLU A 36 1.11 3.91 -11.18
CA GLU A 36 1.51 3.27 -12.41
C GLU A 36 1.00 1.83 -12.46
N TRP A 37 0.20 1.56 -13.48
CA TRP A 37 -0.34 0.24 -13.75
C TRP A 37 0.59 -0.53 -14.68
N ARG A 38 1.06 -1.69 -14.23
CA ARG A 38 2.01 -2.53 -14.98
C ARG A 38 1.47 -3.94 -15.15
N GLN A 39 1.75 -4.54 -16.31
CA GLN A 39 1.51 -5.95 -16.59
C GLN A 39 2.85 -6.67 -16.68
N HIS A 40 3.03 -7.77 -15.97
CA HIS A 40 4.27 -8.55 -15.96
C HIS A 40 5.54 -7.68 -15.87
N PRO A 41 5.63 -6.72 -14.95
CA PRO A 41 6.75 -5.80 -14.98
C PRO A 41 8.07 -6.54 -14.78
N ALA A 42 9.00 -6.34 -15.69
CA ALA A 42 10.37 -6.85 -15.57
C ALA A 42 11.23 -5.95 -14.66
N THR A 43 10.84 -4.70 -14.54
CA THR A 43 11.49 -3.70 -13.68
C THR A 43 10.43 -2.73 -13.15
N PHE A 44 10.54 -2.38 -11.88
CA PHE A 44 9.67 -1.39 -11.26
C PHE A 44 10.31 -0.80 -10.00
N PRO A 45 10.06 0.48 -9.69
CA PRO A 45 10.59 1.12 -8.50
C PRO A 45 9.98 0.51 -7.24
N TYR A 46 10.79 0.32 -6.21
CA TYR A 46 10.31 0.06 -4.85
C TYR A 46 10.00 1.38 -4.15
N PHE A 47 10.85 2.39 -4.36
CA PHE A 47 10.64 3.79 -3.99
C PHE A 47 10.79 4.71 -5.19
N CYS A 48 10.06 5.82 -5.20
CA CYS A 48 10.09 6.78 -6.30
C CYS A 48 11.37 7.59 -6.41
N ASP A 49 12.13 7.72 -5.34
CA ASP A 49 13.41 8.44 -5.32
C ASP A 49 14.56 7.66 -5.99
N GLY A 50 14.28 6.43 -6.44
CA GLY A 50 15.30 5.56 -7.02
C GLY A 50 16.21 4.89 -5.99
N ALA A 51 15.97 5.07 -4.68
CA ALA A 51 16.74 4.43 -3.62
C ALA A 51 16.68 2.89 -3.71
N ALA A 52 15.57 2.34 -4.15
CA ALA A 52 15.45 0.93 -4.43
C ALA A 52 14.60 0.68 -5.68
N VAL A 53 15.10 -0.24 -6.53
CA VAL A 53 14.45 -0.69 -7.77
C VAL A 53 14.45 -2.21 -7.80
N ILE A 54 13.34 -2.79 -8.22
CA ILE A 54 13.23 -4.24 -8.44
C ILE A 54 13.43 -4.48 -9.93
N GLU A 55 14.38 -5.33 -10.28
CA GLU A 55 14.87 -5.53 -11.64
C GLU A 55 14.92 -7.02 -12.01
N HIS A 56 15.02 -7.32 -13.31
CA HIS A 56 15.19 -8.65 -13.86
C HIS A 56 14.09 -9.63 -13.42
N VAL A 57 12.87 -9.11 -13.22
CA VAL A 57 11.75 -9.89 -12.70
C VAL A 57 11.21 -10.85 -13.77
N ARG A 58 11.11 -12.12 -13.43
CA ARG A 58 10.55 -13.16 -14.29
C ARG A 58 9.36 -13.81 -13.60
N TRP A 59 8.15 -13.38 -13.99
CA TRP A 59 6.91 -13.87 -13.42
C TRP A 59 6.51 -15.26 -13.96
N ARG A 60 5.95 -16.07 -13.05
CA ARG A 60 5.23 -17.31 -13.33
C ARG A 60 3.81 -17.21 -12.80
N ASN A 61 2.87 -17.87 -13.49
CA ASN A 61 1.46 -17.91 -13.09
C ASN A 61 0.79 -16.53 -12.97
N TRP A 62 1.27 -15.55 -13.72
CA TRP A 62 0.65 -14.23 -13.72
C TRP A 62 -0.83 -14.32 -14.10
N GLY A 63 -1.71 -13.60 -13.37
CA GLY A 63 -3.15 -13.66 -13.56
C GLY A 63 -3.84 -14.81 -12.82
N LYS A 64 -3.10 -15.72 -12.17
CA LYS A 64 -3.66 -16.73 -11.26
C LYS A 64 -3.79 -16.16 -9.85
N ALA A 65 -4.51 -16.85 -8.96
CA ALA A 65 -4.69 -16.43 -7.57
C ALA A 65 -3.36 -16.13 -6.85
N THR A 66 -2.29 -16.82 -7.23
CA THR A 66 -0.93 -16.56 -6.80
C THR A 66 -0.01 -16.54 -8.01
N ALA A 67 0.75 -15.45 -8.17
CA ALA A 67 1.87 -15.37 -9.07
C ALA A 67 3.18 -15.31 -8.29
N THR A 68 4.25 -15.91 -8.83
CA THR A 68 5.58 -15.87 -8.22
C THR A 68 6.58 -15.35 -9.22
N ALA A 69 7.66 -14.75 -8.74
CA ALA A 69 8.78 -14.35 -9.58
C ALA A 69 10.10 -14.42 -8.84
N HIS A 70 11.19 -14.52 -9.61
CA HIS A 70 12.54 -14.22 -9.16
C HIS A 70 12.98 -12.90 -9.78
N GLY A 71 13.78 -12.14 -9.05
CA GLY A 71 14.31 -10.85 -9.48
C GLY A 71 15.48 -10.40 -8.61
N THR A 72 15.88 -9.17 -8.79
CA THR A 72 16.95 -8.52 -8.02
C THR A 72 16.42 -7.24 -7.41
N MET A 73 16.62 -7.07 -6.11
CA MET A 73 16.49 -5.77 -5.46
C MET A 73 17.81 -5.03 -5.64
N ASN A 74 17.76 -3.86 -6.25
CA ASN A 74 18.88 -2.97 -6.48
C ASN A 74 18.69 -1.75 -5.58
N GLU A 75 19.44 -1.68 -4.48
CA GLU A 75 19.29 -0.66 -3.43
C GLU A 75 20.50 0.26 -3.38
N ALA A 76 20.29 1.56 -3.17
CA ALA A 76 21.35 2.52 -2.89
C ALA A 76 21.93 2.28 -1.48
N ASP A 77 23.24 2.15 -1.37
CA ASP A 77 23.90 2.09 -0.08
C ASP A 77 24.10 3.49 0.49
N LEU A 78 23.12 3.99 1.20
CA LEU A 78 23.11 5.34 1.78
C LEU A 78 23.94 5.46 3.07
N ARG A 79 24.70 4.43 3.43
CA ARG A 79 25.63 4.52 4.56
C ARG A 79 26.67 5.61 4.29
N HIS A 80 27.09 6.26 5.32
CA HIS A 80 28.11 7.34 5.25
C HIS A 80 27.66 8.63 4.53
N GLY A 81 26.33 8.90 4.48
CA GLY A 81 25.83 10.18 3.95
C GLY A 81 25.84 10.29 2.42
N ALA A 82 25.98 9.20 1.69
CA ALA A 82 25.87 9.23 0.23
C ALA A 82 24.44 9.56 -0.21
N SER A 83 24.30 10.35 -1.27
CA SER A 83 23.01 10.60 -1.90
C SER A 83 22.57 9.41 -2.77
N VAL A 84 21.28 9.26 -3.03
CA VAL A 84 20.73 8.17 -3.87
C VAL A 84 21.43 8.10 -5.24
N GLY A 85 21.75 9.26 -5.84
CA GLY A 85 22.35 9.33 -7.17
C GLY A 85 23.84 8.97 -7.21
N THR A 86 24.56 9.03 -6.08
CA THR A 86 26.00 8.76 -5.99
C THR A 86 26.35 7.54 -5.16
N ALA A 87 25.37 6.98 -4.45
CA ALA A 87 25.59 5.82 -3.59
C ALA A 87 25.96 4.57 -4.40
N PRO A 88 26.88 3.74 -3.89
CA PRO A 88 27.09 2.41 -4.41
C PRO A 88 25.78 1.62 -4.39
N ARG A 89 25.61 0.67 -5.32
CA ARG A 89 24.42 -0.15 -5.41
C ARG A 89 24.65 -1.53 -4.81
N ILE A 90 23.69 -1.97 -3.99
CA ILE A 90 23.65 -3.32 -3.44
C ILE A 90 22.62 -4.13 -4.22
N HIS A 91 23.04 -5.26 -4.76
CA HIS A 91 22.17 -6.16 -5.50
C HIS A 91 21.87 -7.40 -4.67
N SER A 92 20.60 -7.66 -4.42
CA SER A 92 20.15 -8.80 -3.62
C SER A 92 19.14 -9.64 -4.41
N ALA A 93 19.39 -10.95 -4.54
CA ALA A 93 18.43 -11.86 -5.14
C ALA A 93 17.16 -11.97 -4.28
N ILE A 94 16.01 -11.86 -4.91
CA ILE A 94 14.70 -11.88 -4.26
C ILE A 94 13.72 -12.82 -4.94
N THR A 95 12.79 -13.32 -4.14
CA THR A 95 11.57 -13.99 -4.61
C THR A 95 10.38 -13.07 -4.34
N LEU A 96 9.52 -12.90 -5.34
CA LEU A 96 8.28 -12.14 -5.25
C LEU A 96 7.08 -13.09 -5.21
N THR A 97 6.07 -12.74 -4.43
CA THR A 97 4.80 -13.46 -4.40
C THR A 97 3.66 -12.45 -4.46
N ALA A 98 2.90 -12.45 -5.55
CA ALA A 98 1.72 -11.61 -5.75
C ALA A 98 0.45 -12.41 -5.48
N THR A 99 -0.42 -11.90 -4.62
CA THR A 99 -1.66 -12.55 -4.18
C THR A 99 -2.81 -11.55 -4.09
N HIS A 100 -3.99 -12.04 -3.76
CA HIS A 100 -5.20 -11.24 -3.59
C HIS A 100 -5.49 -10.39 -4.82
N ILE A 101 -6.25 -10.97 -5.76
CA ILE A 101 -6.69 -10.26 -6.95
C ILE A 101 -8.05 -9.63 -6.70
N GLU A 102 -8.12 -8.33 -6.90
CA GLU A 102 -9.34 -7.54 -6.77
C GLU A 102 -9.55 -6.65 -7.99
N THR A 103 -10.72 -6.04 -8.11
CA THR A 103 -10.98 -5.01 -9.10
C THR A 103 -10.67 -3.65 -8.50
N CYS A 104 -9.63 -2.99 -8.98
CA CYS A 104 -9.16 -1.71 -8.49
C CYS A 104 -9.24 -0.69 -9.62
N SER A 105 -9.99 0.38 -9.45
CA SER A 105 -10.21 1.40 -10.50
C SER A 105 -10.59 0.78 -11.86
N GLY A 106 -11.49 -0.21 -11.85
CA GLY A 106 -11.93 -0.94 -13.05
C GLY A 106 -10.92 -1.94 -13.61
N ARG A 107 -9.78 -2.17 -12.96
CA ARG A 107 -8.74 -3.11 -13.37
C ARG A 107 -8.65 -4.28 -12.41
N ARG A 108 -8.54 -5.49 -12.93
CA ARG A 108 -8.23 -6.68 -12.13
C ARG A 108 -6.75 -6.62 -11.73
N ALA A 109 -6.44 -6.53 -10.44
CA ALA A 109 -5.08 -6.28 -9.96
C ALA A 109 -4.71 -7.09 -8.72
N TYR A 110 -3.42 -7.42 -8.60
CA TYR A 110 -2.87 -7.94 -7.36
C TYR A 110 -2.79 -6.83 -6.31
N THR A 111 -3.33 -7.09 -5.13
CA THR A 111 -3.37 -6.14 -4.01
C THR A 111 -2.32 -6.43 -2.92
N SER A 112 -1.60 -7.53 -3.06
CA SER A 112 -0.53 -7.90 -2.12
C SER A 112 0.66 -8.48 -2.87
N ILE A 113 1.84 -7.90 -2.66
CA ILE A 113 3.11 -8.39 -3.21
C ILE A 113 4.12 -8.53 -2.08
N GLY A 114 4.43 -9.77 -1.73
CA GLY A 114 5.50 -10.11 -0.81
C GLY A 114 6.85 -10.17 -1.51
N ILE A 115 7.89 -9.72 -0.84
CA ILE A 115 9.29 -9.78 -1.29
C ILE A 115 10.07 -10.55 -0.23
N ARG A 116 10.80 -11.58 -0.63
CA ARG A 116 11.66 -12.36 0.26
C ARG A 116 13.09 -12.36 -0.28
N PHE A 117 14.05 -11.94 0.52
CA PHE A 117 15.47 -12.05 0.19
C PHE A 117 15.92 -13.51 0.25
N GLU A 118 16.61 -13.98 -0.78
CA GLU A 118 17.08 -15.37 -0.88
C GLU A 118 18.26 -15.63 0.06
N LYS A 119 19.10 -14.62 0.30
CA LYS A 119 20.24 -14.66 1.22
C LYS A 119 20.01 -13.76 2.41
N PRO A 120 20.77 -13.93 3.51
CA PRO A 120 20.77 -12.99 4.62
C PRO A 120 21.03 -11.57 4.13
N HIS A 121 20.17 -10.65 4.57
CA HIS A 121 20.16 -9.24 4.21
C HIS A 121 20.25 -8.42 5.51
N LYS A 122 20.83 -7.22 5.47
CA LYS A 122 20.98 -6.37 6.68
C LYS A 122 19.67 -5.83 7.25
N GLY A 123 18.56 -6.07 6.58
CA GLY A 123 17.21 -5.72 6.99
C GLY A 123 16.32 -6.93 7.22
N PRO A 124 15.01 -6.74 7.31
CA PRO A 124 14.04 -7.81 7.39
C PRO A 124 14.18 -8.75 6.19
N ARG A 125 14.18 -10.06 6.44
CA ARG A 125 14.27 -11.06 5.38
C ARG A 125 13.08 -11.04 4.44
N THR A 126 11.97 -10.47 4.88
CA THR A 126 10.74 -10.35 4.11
C THR A 126 10.27 -8.91 4.14
N LEU A 127 9.99 -8.35 2.98
CA LEU A 127 9.39 -7.05 2.79
C LEU A 127 8.05 -7.21 2.07
N ARG A 128 7.27 -6.16 2.05
CA ARG A 128 6.08 -6.06 1.20
C ARG A 128 6.26 -4.89 0.26
N TYR A 129 5.91 -5.13 -0.98
CA TYR A 129 5.83 -4.04 -1.95
C TYR A 129 4.58 -3.21 -1.62
N PRO A 130 4.73 -1.91 -1.46
CA PRO A 130 3.59 -1.04 -1.24
C PRO A 130 2.73 -1.02 -2.50
N THR A 131 1.70 -1.87 -2.53
CA THR A 131 0.67 -1.81 -3.56
C THR A 131 -0.29 -0.68 -3.18
N TYR A 132 -0.03 0.51 -3.69
CA TYR A 132 -0.93 1.64 -3.53
C TYR A 132 -2.07 1.49 -4.52
N LEU A 133 -3.18 0.90 -4.09
CA LEU A 133 -4.33 0.69 -4.93
C LEU A 133 -5.56 1.39 -4.32
N PRO A 134 -5.79 2.67 -4.65
CA PRO A 134 -7.04 3.32 -4.29
C PRO A 134 -8.17 2.66 -5.07
N HIS A 135 -9.34 2.61 -4.45
CA HIS A 135 -10.56 2.11 -5.08
C HIS A 135 -10.49 0.67 -5.60
N CYS A 136 -9.75 -0.20 -4.94
CA CYS A 136 -10.06 -1.61 -5.07
C CYS A 136 -11.48 -1.80 -4.58
N SER A 137 -12.24 -2.66 -5.21
CA SER A 137 -13.49 -3.16 -4.66
C SER A 137 -13.17 -4.07 -3.45
N ALA A 138 -12.39 -3.51 -2.50
CA ALA A 138 -12.54 -3.93 -1.15
C ALA A 138 -14.03 -3.83 -0.90
N THR A 139 -14.68 -4.94 -0.60
CA THR A 139 -15.91 -4.94 0.15
C THR A 139 -16.01 -3.64 0.89
N SER A 140 -16.98 -2.81 0.53
CA SER A 140 -17.28 -1.55 1.21
C SER A 140 -16.99 -1.76 2.67
N PRO A 141 -16.26 -0.88 3.37
CA PRO A 141 -15.95 -1.09 4.77
C PRO A 141 -17.25 -1.51 5.42
N PRO A 142 -17.27 -2.58 6.22
CA PRO A 142 -18.51 -3.20 6.69
C PRO A 142 -19.40 -2.06 7.13
N SER A 143 -20.61 -1.98 6.53
CA SER A 143 -21.53 -0.87 6.68
C SER A 143 -21.77 -0.67 8.17
N GLY A 144 -21.08 0.29 8.77
CA GLY A 144 -21.04 0.51 10.22
C GLY A 144 -19.88 1.34 10.73
N SER A 145 -18.81 1.56 9.94
CA SER A 145 -17.77 2.52 10.33
C SER A 145 -18.13 3.89 9.74
N SER A 146 -18.63 4.78 10.57
CA SER A 146 -18.85 6.19 10.23
C SER A 146 -17.54 6.99 10.11
N SER A 147 -16.41 6.34 10.34
CA SER A 147 -15.09 6.97 10.34
C SER A 147 -14.52 7.09 8.94
N PRO A 148 -14.02 8.27 8.53
CA PRO A 148 -13.38 8.44 7.22
C PRO A 148 -12.13 7.56 7.12
N ARG A 149 -11.82 7.09 5.91
CA ARG A 149 -10.63 6.25 5.69
C ARG A 149 -9.34 7.03 5.88
N LEU A 150 -9.29 8.23 5.31
CA LEU A 150 -8.17 9.16 5.47
C LEU A 150 -8.67 10.39 6.20
N TRP A 151 -7.95 10.82 7.21
CA TRP A 151 -8.34 11.96 8.00
C TRP A 151 -7.13 12.79 8.43
N SER A 152 -7.38 14.06 8.66
CA SER A 152 -6.39 14.99 9.22
C SER A 152 -6.90 15.63 10.50
N ALA A 153 -5.99 16.07 11.32
CA ALA A 153 -6.28 16.79 12.56
C ALA A 153 -5.25 17.91 12.77
N LEU A 154 -5.50 18.74 13.79
CA LEU A 154 -4.61 19.85 14.14
C LEU A 154 -4.31 20.76 12.94
N GLU A 155 -5.37 21.18 12.24
CA GLU A 155 -5.27 22.04 11.04
C GLU A 155 -4.45 21.42 9.88
N GLY A 156 -4.54 20.10 9.72
CA GLY A 156 -3.80 19.38 8.69
C GLY A 156 -2.34 19.09 9.02
N LYS A 157 -1.88 19.38 10.24
CA LYS A 157 -0.49 19.10 10.67
C LYS A 157 -0.24 17.63 11.00
N VAL A 158 -1.30 16.88 11.21
CA VAL A 158 -1.29 15.43 11.40
C VAL A 158 -2.25 14.82 10.40
N GLU A 159 -1.77 13.88 9.65
CA GLU A 159 -2.53 13.14 8.65
C GLU A 159 -2.43 11.65 8.94
N CYS A 160 -3.57 10.97 8.96
CA CYS A 160 -3.65 9.57 9.34
C CYS A 160 -4.57 8.77 8.43
N GLY A 161 -4.32 7.47 8.36
CA GLY A 161 -5.20 6.52 7.70
C GLY A 161 -4.73 5.08 7.87
N PRO A 162 -5.63 4.11 7.70
CA PRO A 162 -5.26 2.71 7.70
C PRO A 162 -4.43 2.41 6.45
N THR A 163 -3.36 1.64 6.63
CA THR A 163 -2.64 1.06 5.50
C THR A 163 -3.51 0.00 4.82
N ALA A 164 -3.23 -0.25 3.54
CA ALA A 164 -3.92 -1.34 2.85
C ALA A 164 -3.53 -2.69 3.47
N PRO A 165 -4.47 -3.68 3.52
CA PRO A 165 -4.06 -5.04 3.83
C PRO A 165 -2.91 -5.46 2.92
N PRO A 166 -1.96 -6.17 3.45
CA PRO A 166 -1.99 -6.98 4.65
C PRO A 166 -1.27 -6.36 5.86
N LEU A 167 -0.83 -5.11 5.79
CA LEU A 167 -0.14 -4.50 6.93
C LEU A 167 -1.10 -4.28 8.10
N ALA A 168 -2.38 -4.03 7.81
CA ALA A 168 -3.43 -3.88 8.81
C ALA A 168 -2.97 -3.02 10.01
N GLU A 169 -2.52 -1.81 9.72
CA GLU A 169 -2.01 -0.86 10.70
C GLU A 169 -2.54 0.55 10.42
N LEU A 170 -2.56 1.38 11.45
CA LEU A 170 -2.75 2.81 11.31
C LEU A 170 -1.39 3.45 11.03
N LEU A 171 -1.33 4.28 10.02
CA LEU A 171 -0.19 5.13 9.73
C LEU A 171 -0.57 6.58 9.98
N CYS A 172 0.25 7.30 10.72
CA CYS A 172 0.14 8.75 10.87
C CYS A 172 1.46 9.42 10.47
N GLN A 173 1.35 10.58 9.83
CA GLN A 173 2.50 11.43 9.52
C GLN A 173 2.35 12.80 10.16
N SER A 174 3.48 13.33 10.62
CA SER A 174 3.58 14.70 11.16
C SER A 174 5.04 15.12 11.24
N ARG A 175 5.30 16.42 11.09
CA ARG A 175 6.63 17.00 11.36
C ARG A 175 7.02 16.94 12.85
N ALA A 176 6.05 16.73 13.73
CA ALA A 176 6.29 16.57 15.17
C ALA A 176 6.86 15.21 15.55
N ILE A 177 6.79 14.22 14.66
CA ILE A 177 7.34 12.87 14.89
C ILE A 177 8.85 12.94 14.64
N PRO A 178 9.69 12.68 15.67
CA PRO A 178 11.13 12.76 15.50
C PRO A 178 11.62 11.69 14.52
N PRO A 179 12.61 12.01 13.70
CA PRO A 179 13.24 11.01 12.85
C PRO A 179 13.96 9.95 13.70
N PRO A 180 13.97 8.69 13.27
CA PRO A 180 14.82 7.69 13.92
C PRO A 180 16.29 8.09 13.81
N PRO A 181 17.14 7.79 14.82
CA PRO A 181 18.51 8.32 14.93
C PRO A 181 19.46 7.90 13.82
N THR A 182 19.09 6.97 12.95
CA THR A 182 19.94 6.40 11.88
C THR A 182 19.57 6.85 10.48
N SER A 183 18.61 7.78 10.33
CA SER A 183 18.11 8.18 9.01
C SER A 183 18.68 9.54 8.57
N GLY A 184 19.07 9.67 7.31
CA GLY A 184 19.44 10.93 6.69
C GLY A 184 18.32 12.00 6.71
N GLU A 185 18.57 13.20 6.22
CA GLU A 185 17.63 14.33 6.23
C GLU A 185 16.29 14.01 5.53
N GLY A 186 15.20 14.34 6.16
CA GLY A 186 13.82 14.27 5.65
C GLY A 186 12.87 14.97 6.62
N ASP A 187 11.89 15.68 6.09
CA ASP A 187 11.09 16.66 6.82
C ASP A 187 9.89 16.10 7.61
N SER A 188 9.58 14.82 7.51
CA SER A 188 8.38 14.27 8.16
C SER A 188 8.65 12.88 8.73
N GLY A 189 8.27 12.67 9.99
CA GLY A 189 8.25 11.38 10.62
C GLY A 189 6.90 10.67 10.39
N PHE A 190 6.97 9.36 10.49
CA PHE A 190 5.80 8.47 10.42
C PHE A 190 5.75 7.61 11.67
N VAL A 191 4.55 7.38 12.16
CA VAL A 191 4.29 6.39 13.19
C VAL A 191 3.28 5.37 12.68
N PHE A 192 3.60 4.11 12.91
CA PHE A 192 2.76 2.96 12.61
C PHE A 192 2.23 2.37 13.90
N LEU A 193 0.94 2.06 13.95
CA LEU A 193 0.31 1.37 15.08
C LEU A 193 -0.47 0.17 14.56
N GLN A 194 -0.08 -1.01 15.00
CA GLN A 194 -0.75 -2.27 14.69
C GLN A 194 -1.86 -2.56 15.71
N ALA A 195 -2.70 -3.55 15.44
CA ALA A 195 -3.76 -4.01 16.35
C ALA A 195 -3.23 -4.41 17.75
N THR A 196 -1.96 -4.79 17.82
CA THR A 196 -1.24 -5.15 19.05
C THR A 196 0.19 -4.66 18.96
N GLY A 197 0.86 -4.51 20.13
CA GLY A 197 2.26 -4.06 20.18
C GLY A 197 2.42 -2.55 20.25
N ALA A 198 3.64 -2.13 20.53
CA ALA A 198 4.02 -0.72 20.66
C ALA A 198 4.03 -0.01 19.28
N PRO A 199 3.82 1.32 19.23
CA PRO A 199 3.97 2.08 18.02
C PRO A 199 5.42 2.05 17.52
N MET A 200 5.58 2.01 16.20
CA MET A 200 6.89 2.06 15.54
C MET A 200 7.03 3.38 14.81
N VAL A 201 8.14 4.07 15.02
CA VAL A 201 8.48 5.28 14.29
C VAL A 201 9.41 4.93 13.13
N ALA A 202 9.08 5.42 11.96
CA ALA A 202 9.92 5.25 10.78
C ALA A 202 10.07 6.56 10.03
N ARG A 203 11.13 6.67 9.24
CA ARG A 203 11.24 7.66 8.17
C ARG A 203 10.84 7.04 6.85
N VAL A 204 10.14 7.83 6.07
CA VAL A 204 9.91 7.51 4.67
C VAL A 204 10.39 8.72 3.88
N SER A 205 11.21 8.47 2.88
CA SER A 205 11.81 9.52 2.05
C SER A 205 10.81 10.33 1.23
N GLN A 206 9.54 9.93 1.25
CA GLN A 206 8.45 10.59 0.53
C GLN A 206 7.18 10.61 1.36
N LEU A 207 6.45 11.72 1.28
CA LEU A 207 5.08 11.81 1.77
C LEU A 207 4.23 10.76 1.04
N LEU A 208 3.74 9.78 1.77
CA LEU A 208 2.94 8.68 1.20
C LEU A 208 1.52 9.12 0.78
N TRP A 209 1.09 10.30 1.23
CA TRP A 209 -0.31 10.67 1.25
C TRP A 209 -0.86 11.55 0.12
N PRO A 210 -0.11 12.39 -0.61
CA PRO A 210 -0.72 13.29 -1.60
C PRO A 210 -1.54 12.58 -2.67
N GLU A 211 -1.33 11.27 -2.78
CA GLU A 211 -1.89 10.43 -3.84
C GLU A 211 -3.22 9.74 -3.47
N TYR A 212 -3.60 9.77 -2.18
CA TYR A 212 -4.71 8.94 -1.69
C TYR A 212 -6.08 9.65 -1.65
N GLY A 213 -6.13 10.88 -2.06
CA GLY A 213 -7.35 11.68 -2.07
C GLY A 213 -7.44 12.63 -0.87
N PRO A 214 -8.52 13.38 -0.79
CA PRO A 214 -8.66 14.40 0.24
C PRO A 214 -8.76 13.75 1.61
N PHE A 215 -8.01 14.29 2.56
CA PHE A 215 -8.18 13.98 3.98
C PHE A 215 -9.45 14.62 4.51
N THR A 216 -10.23 13.88 5.26
CA THR A 216 -11.37 14.43 5.97
C THR A 216 -10.87 15.09 7.27
N PRO A 217 -11.02 16.41 7.45
CA PRO A 217 -10.59 17.06 8.69
C PRO A 217 -11.47 16.61 9.85
N LEU A 218 -10.84 16.19 10.94
CA LEU A 218 -11.50 15.89 12.22
C LEU A 218 -11.29 17.05 13.17
N ALA A 219 -12.40 17.59 13.69
CA ALA A 219 -12.37 18.65 14.67
C ALA A 219 -11.97 18.14 16.07
N ALA A 220 -11.56 19.05 16.94
CA ALA A 220 -11.35 18.74 18.36
C ALA A 220 -12.65 18.18 18.98
N GLY A 221 -12.52 17.13 19.78
CA GLY A 221 -13.62 16.35 20.34
C GLY A 221 -14.10 15.20 19.45
N ALA A 222 -13.67 15.14 18.19
CA ALA A 222 -13.97 14.01 17.31
C ALA A 222 -13.14 12.78 17.68
N SER A 223 -13.66 11.60 17.29
CA SER A 223 -12.92 10.34 17.38
C SER A 223 -12.96 9.60 16.04
N TRP A 224 -11.88 8.88 15.77
CA TRP A 224 -11.77 7.94 14.68
C TRP A 224 -11.57 6.53 15.23
N SER A 225 -12.19 5.54 14.63
CA SER A 225 -11.96 4.16 15.03
C SER A 225 -12.05 3.20 13.85
N ASP A 226 -11.23 2.17 13.91
CA ASP A 226 -11.28 1.04 12.99
C ASP A 226 -11.39 -0.26 13.79
N LYS A 227 -12.53 -0.95 13.64
CA LYS A 227 -12.81 -2.20 14.38
C LYS A 227 -11.92 -3.35 13.93
N ALA A 228 -11.52 -3.40 12.66
CA ALA A 228 -10.66 -4.46 12.14
C ALA A 228 -9.24 -4.30 12.67
N LEU A 229 -8.75 -3.07 12.74
CA LEU A 229 -7.46 -2.73 13.34
C LEU A 229 -7.50 -2.74 14.87
N LYS A 230 -8.68 -2.68 15.49
CA LYS A 230 -8.85 -2.47 16.94
C LYS A 230 -8.15 -1.21 17.44
N ILE A 231 -8.16 -0.14 16.63
CA ILE A 231 -7.51 1.13 16.92
C ILE A 231 -8.55 2.20 17.07
N THR A 232 -8.35 3.07 18.07
CA THR A 232 -9.16 4.27 18.30
C THR A 232 -8.23 5.46 18.45
N CYS A 233 -8.56 6.56 17.79
CA CYS A 233 -7.90 7.86 17.92
C CYS A 233 -8.90 8.90 18.40
N ASN A 234 -8.50 9.71 19.37
CA ASN A 234 -9.27 10.86 19.87
C ASN A 234 -8.53 12.14 19.51
N VAL A 235 -9.26 13.10 18.95
CA VAL A 235 -8.72 14.40 18.57
C VAL A 235 -9.00 15.39 19.68
N GLY A 236 -7.97 15.83 20.38
CA GLY A 236 -8.02 16.92 21.33
C GLY A 236 -7.86 18.29 20.66
N ALA A 237 -7.87 19.36 21.45
CA ALA A 237 -7.64 20.71 20.93
C ALA A 237 -6.20 20.88 20.38
N ASN A 238 -5.22 20.27 21.03
CA ASN A 238 -3.81 20.47 20.74
C ASN A 238 -3.05 19.18 20.41
N GLU A 239 -3.69 18.03 20.51
CA GLU A 239 -3.08 16.72 20.27
C GLU A 239 -4.08 15.70 19.75
N ILE A 240 -3.58 14.68 19.10
CA ILE A 240 -4.31 13.43 18.88
C ILE A 240 -3.73 12.35 19.80
N ARG A 241 -4.58 11.44 20.25
CA ARG A 241 -4.20 10.26 21.01
C ARG A 241 -4.78 9.03 20.37
N CYS A 242 -3.91 8.13 19.89
CA CYS A 242 -4.30 6.87 19.30
C CYS A 242 -3.88 5.71 20.19
N SER A 243 -4.75 4.70 20.32
CA SER A 243 -4.44 3.47 21.06
C SER A 243 -5.01 2.24 20.35
N ASN A 244 -4.33 1.11 20.51
CA ASN A 244 -4.76 -0.17 19.98
C ASN A 244 -5.44 -1.05 21.06
N GLY A 245 -5.91 -2.22 20.64
CA GLY A 245 -6.61 -3.16 21.50
C GLY A 245 -5.80 -3.73 22.67
N SER A 246 -4.47 -3.58 22.67
CA SER A 246 -3.59 -3.97 23.76
C SER A 246 -3.19 -2.81 24.70
N GLY A 247 -3.75 -1.62 24.49
CA GLY A 247 -3.49 -0.44 25.30
C GLY A 247 -2.25 0.36 24.92
N ASN A 248 -1.45 -0.14 23.95
CA ASN A 248 -0.33 0.64 23.42
C ASN A 248 -0.82 1.70 22.44
N GLY A 249 -0.03 2.76 22.29
CA GLY A 249 -0.42 3.84 21.41
C GLY A 249 0.57 4.99 21.40
N PHE A 250 0.11 6.14 20.94
CA PHE A 250 0.93 7.34 20.86
C PHE A 250 0.06 8.60 21.00
N THR A 251 0.71 9.70 21.32
CA THR A 251 0.19 11.05 21.18
C THR A 251 1.03 11.83 20.17
N ILE A 252 0.37 12.68 19.38
CA ILE A 252 1.02 13.65 18.50
C ILE A 252 0.36 14.99 18.72
N SER A 253 1.16 15.99 19.09
CA SER A 253 0.76 17.38 19.11
C SER A 253 1.30 18.12 17.87
N GLN A 254 1.15 19.43 17.81
CA GLN A 254 1.73 20.22 16.72
C GLN A 254 3.26 20.20 16.71
N THR A 255 3.89 19.91 17.84
CA THR A 255 5.35 20.03 18.03
C THR A 255 6.01 18.83 18.69
N ASN A 256 5.23 17.84 19.14
CA ASN A 256 5.75 16.73 19.92
C ASN A 256 5.06 15.41 19.60
N TYR A 257 5.80 14.32 19.73
CA TYR A 257 5.34 12.95 19.66
C TYR A 257 5.77 12.19 20.93
N ALA A 258 4.89 11.39 21.48
CA ALA A 258 5.20 10.49 22.59
C ALA A 258 4.49 9.14 22.44
N PRO A 259 5.17 8.00 22.65
CA PRO A 259 4.51 6.70 22.78
C PRO A 259 3.72 6.65 24.12
N LEU A 260 2.67 5.81 24.15
CA LEU A 260 1.84 5.52 25.35
C LEU A 260 2.24 4.17 25.94
#